data_d02a2673a8ab281cbed382b29be26014
#
_entry.id   d02a2673a8ab281cbed382b29be26014
#
_cell.length_a   1.000
_cell.length_b   1.000
_cell.length_c   1.000
_cell.angle_alpha   90.00
_cell.angle_beta   90.00
_cell.angle_gamma   90.00
#
_symmetry.space_group_name_H-M   'P 1'
#
loop_
_entity.id
_entity.type
_entity.pdbx_description
1 polymer ?
#
loop_
_entity_poly.entity_id
_entity_poly.type
_entity_poly.pdbx_seq_one_letter_code
_entity_poly.pdbx_strand_id
1 'polypeptide(L)'
;MPTERTPPPSRKVPPLEDINLFSSDVALQEAITREGAGASAKRLAGYGLVTGSAEVIERGRIANTHLPVLTAYDRNGDRCNRVDYHPAFHDLMEMSVSEGLQATAWLAAAAQDPAMRPGLYVERAAGLYMAAQVDAGHVRFISMTHSSVPALSLLAPIAAAWVPKIVSRSYDRSNGALAGKASGTLSFALAEYAAVAESASYTQAKPLTRDASGAMYALSGLKWNVVAPTADGLIALARTSTGTSKASAALSCFLVPRFRPDDELNTVHLRRLKETMGLRSPATADIEFDGAHAWLLGEPGQGMDVLTETVLHARLDTVIVTAGLMRQCLAQALNFAENHFEGGAALATGPMMQQTLADMALDAEVAAALGFRLARAFDRAADVRAAAWRRLMTPVSVYWVSRRASVLAAEAMDCFSSNGGLEDWPAAKLYRDCAAMSMADGSANTLALEVLRILQREPDVAEAVMEELGQAAGDDAHLRAAHSRIEAILQDPRHLDARGRILLEALATLAAGTILRTHGSVAVGDAFIKSRMGNQPRQSYGQGLEWADTLMIVRRASPHQA
;
A
#
# COMPACT_ATOMS: atom_id res chain seq x y z
N MET A 1 55.47 8.05 -27.16
CA MET A 1 54.10 7.54 -27.38
C MET A 1 53.16 8.55 -26.75
N PRO A 2 52.20 9.12 -27.45
CA PRO A 2 51.24 9.99 -26.83
C PRO A 2 50.38 9.14 -25.89
N THR A 3 50.31 9.52 -24.63
CA THR A 3 49.38 8.95 -23.64
C THR A 3 47.98 9.22 -24.13
N GLU A 4 47.25 8.16 -24.50
CA GLU A 4 45.79 8.23 -24.75
C GLU A 4 45.16 8.82 -23.48
N ARG A 5 44.71 10.05 -23.57
CA ARG A 5 43.90 10.67 -22.53
C ARG A 5 42.58 9.89 -22.50
N THR A 6 42.25 9.31 -21.37
CA THR A 6 40.93 8.82 -21.10
C THR A 6 39.92 9.88 -21.54
N PRO A 7 38.95 9.58 -22.40
CA PRO A 7 37.95 10.57 -22.79
C PRO A 7 37.28 11.14 -21.52
N PRO A 8 36.91 12.42 -21.50
CA PRO A 8 36.22 12.99 -20.35
C PRO A 8 34.99 12.12 -20.07
N PRO A 9 34.63 11.87 -18.78
CA PRO A 9 33.48 11.08 -18.45
C PRO A 9 32.25 11.64 -19.19
N SER A 10 31.52 10.76 -19.86
CA SER A 10 30.21 11.08 -20.42
C SER A 10 29.41 11.86 -19.40
N ARG A 11 28.57 12.81 -19.82
CA ARG A 11 27.74 13.63 -18.92
C ARG A 11 27.10 12.71 -17.89
N LYS A 12 27.42 12.93 -16.61
CA LYS A 12 26.84 12.14 -15.51
C LYS A 12 25.34 12.42 -15.47
N VAL A 13 24.52 11.37 -15.38
CA VAL A 13 23.11 11.53 -15.10
C VAL A 13 22.99 12.08 -13.67
N PRO A 14 22.38 13.26 -13.46
CA PRO A 14 22.18 13.79 -12.12
C PRO A 14 21.18 12.92 -11.34
N PRO A 15 21.34 12.77 -10.02
CA PRO A 15 20.31 12.15 -9.21
C PRO A 15 19.01 12.96 -9.29
N LEU A 16 17.87 12.29 -9.18
CA LEU A 16 16.57 12.94 -9.09
C LEU A 16 16.27 13.24 -7.61
N GLU A 17 16.71 14.41 -7.17
CA GLU A 17 16.61 14.90 -5.80
C GLU A 17 16.43 16.41 -5.77
N ASP A 18 16.11 16.98 -4.59
CA ASP A 18 15.79 18.40 -4.39
C ASP A 18 14.66 18.89 -5.31
N ILE A 19 13.71 18.02 -5.55
CA ILE A 19 12.48 18.31 -6.31
C ILE A 19 11.27 18.30 -5.37
N ASN A 20 10.21 18.98 -5.78
CA ASN A 20 8.95 18.90 -5.04
C ASN A 20 8.11 17.73 -5.57
N LEU A 21 7.99 16.62 -4.83
CA LEU A 21 7.25 15.44 -5.28
C LEU A 21 5.75 15.71 -5.51
N PHE A 22 5.20 16.77 -4.95
CA PHE A 22 3.82 17.17 -5.22
C PHE A 22 3.71 18.02 -6.50
N SER A 23 4.51 19.09 -6.59
CA SER A 23 4.40 20.05 -7.69
C SER A 23 4.92 19.49 -9.02
N SER A 24 5.84 18.52 -8.99
CA SER A 24 6.35 17.83 -10.17
C SER A 24 5.44 16.69 -10.68
N ASP A 25 4.29 16.46 -10.03
CA ASP A 25 3.35 15.40 -10.42
C ASP A 25 1.96 15.99 -10.74
N VAL A 26 1.76 16.28 -12.02
CA VAL A 26 0.49 16.84 -12.52
C VAL A 26 -0.68 15.88 -12.26
N ALA A 27 -0.47 14.57 -12.43
CA ALA A 27 -1.50 13.57 -12.20
C ALA A 27 -1.95 13.54 -10.71
N LEU A 28 -1.02 13.70 -9.77
CA LEU A 28 -1.32 13.83 -8.34
C LEU A 28 -2.13 15.09 -8.05
N GLN A 29 -1.71 16.25 -8.57
CA GLN A 29 -2.40 17.54 -8.36
C GLN A 29 -3.85 17.51 -8.90
N GLU A 30 -4.04 16.96 -10.08
CA GLU A 30 -5.37 16.78 -10.65
C GLU A 30 -6.21 15.79 -9.85
N ALA A 31 -5.62 14.67 -9.40
CA ALA A 31 -6.31 13.66 -8.62
C ALA A 31 -6.83 14.23 -7.29
N ILE A 32 -6.02 14.95 -6.51
CA ILE A 32 -6.47 15.52 -5.24
C ILE A 32 -7.56 16.57 -5.41
N THR A 33 -7.48 17.35 -6.49
CA THR A 33 -8.51 18.36 -6.82
C THR A 33 -9.81 17.68 -7.20
N ARG A 34 -9.77 16.72 -8.09
CA ARG A 34 -10.91 15.91 -8.57
C ARG A 34 -11.61 15.19 -7.44
N GLU A 35 -10.84 14.59 -6.50
CA GLU A 35 -11.39 13.77 -5.44
C GLU A 35 -11.72 14.56 -4.14
N GLY A 36 -11.59 15.88 -4.16
CA GLY A 36 -12.13 16.76 -3.14
C GLY A 36 -11.14 17.23 -2.06
N ALA A 37 -9.83 17.04 -2.25
CA ALA A 37 -8.79 17.50 -1.32
C ALA A 37 -7.97 18.70 -1.86
N GLY A 38 -8.47 19.43 -2.87
CA GLY A 38 -7.78 20.57 -3.48
C GLY A 38 -7.37 21.67 -2.48
N ALA A 39 -8.14 21.86 -1.41
CA ALA A 39 -7.80 22.80 -0.34
C ALA A 39 -6.49 22.46 0.41
N SER A 40 -6.04 21.21 0.35
CA SER A 40 -4.81 20.73 0.98
C SER A 40 -3.56 20.89 0.11
N ALA A 41 -3.70 21.39 -1.13
CA ALA A 41 -2.60 21.48 -2.10
C ALA A 41 -1.36 22.22 -1.56
N LYS A 42 -1.56 23.34 -0.86
CA LYS A 42 -0.45 24.12 -0.29
C LYS A 42 0.33 23.32 0.77
N ARG A 43 -0.38 22.58 1.63
CA ARG A 43 0.25 21.75 2.68
C ARG A 43 0.96 20.56 2.05
N LEU A 44 0.33 19.90 1.08
CA LEU A 44 0.92 18.79 0.35
C LEU A 44 2.15 19.20 -0.45
N ALA A 45 2.18 20.41 -1.03
CA ALA A 45 3.37 20.97 -1.67
C ALA A 45 4.52 21.18 -0.65
N GLY A 46 4.20 21.64 0.58
CA GLY A 46 5.19 21.70 1.66
C GLY A 46 5.78 20.33 2.02
N TYR A 47 4.93 19.31 2.13
CA TYR A 47 5.39 17.95 2.37
C TYR A 47 6.16 17.35 1.18
N GLY A 48 5.75 17.69 -0.06
CA GLY A 48 6.45 17.30 -1.28
C GLY A 48 7.88 17.84 -1.38
N LEU A 49 8.15 19.05 -0.86
CA LEU A 49 9.52 19.58 -0.73
C LEU A 49 10.36 18.78 0.27
N VAL A 50 9.76 18.39 1.40
CA VAL A 50 10.47 17.58 2.41
C VAL A 50 10.81 16.21 1.86
N THR A 51 9.82 15.50 1.31
CA THR A 51 10.00 14.12 0.78
C THR A 51 10.88 14.06 -0.46
N GLY A 52 10.95 15.13 -1.25
CA GLY A 52 11.80 15.21 -2.44
C GLY A 52 13.21 15.76 -2.19
N SER A 53 13.56 16.10 -0.94
CA SER A 53 14.91 16.60 -0.61
C SER A 53 15.95 15.49 -0.71
N ALA A 54 17.18 15.87 -1.11
CA ALA A 54 18.33 14.95 -1.19
C ALA A 54 18.56 14.21 0.11
N GLU A 55 18.43 14.91 1.25
CA GLU A 55 18.60 14.32 2.59
C GLU A 55 17.60 13.21 2.88
N VAL A 56 16.31 13.42 2.60
CA VAL A 56 15.25 12.43 2.88
C VAL A 56 15.32 11.24 1.91
N ILE A 57 15.66 11.48 0.64
CA ILE A 57 15.88 10.42 -0.35
C ILE A 57 17.06 9.54 0.09
N GLU A 58 18.15 10.14 0.56
CA GLU A 58 19.32 9.38 1.07
C GLU A 58 18.97 8.59 2.34
N ARG A 59 18.16 9.14 3.26
CA ARG A 59 17.64 8.38 4.42
C ARG A 59 16.86 7.13 3.97
N GLY A 60 16.03 7.24 2.93
CA GLY A 60 15.32 6.09 2.35
C GLY A 60 16.27 5.03 1.81
N ARG A 61 17.34 5.42 1.11
CA ARG A 61 18.37 4.53 0.62
C ARG A 61 19.11 3.83 1.78
N ILE A 62 19.53 4.58 2.79
CA ILE A 62 20.24 4.06 3.97
C ILE A 62 19.35 3.09 4.76
N ALA A 63 18.08 3.43 5.02
CA ALA A 63 17.15 2.56 5.75
C ALA A 63 16.91 1.22 5.03
N ASN A 64 16.97 1.20 3.70
CA ASN A 64 16.83 -0.01 2.90
C ASN A 64 18.10 -0.86 2.83
N THR A 65 19.30 -0.24 2.94
CA THR A 65 20.59 -0.94 2.84
C THR A 65 21.14 -1.40 4.18
N HIS A 66 20.83 -0.69 5.28
CA HIS A 66 21.21 -1.05 6.64
C HIS A 66 20.05 -1.78 7.33
N LEU A 67 20.04 -3.09 7.16
CA LEU A 67 18.93 -3.94 7.62
C LEU A 67 18.83 -3.96 9.15
N PRO A 68 17.60 -4.12 9.69
CA PRO A 68 17.39 -4.31 11.12
C PRO A 68 18.12 -5.52 11.67
N VAL A 69 18.62 -5.43 12.92
CA VAL A 69 19.37 -6.49 13.59
C VAL A 69 18.62 -6.94 14.85
N LEU A 70 18.42 -8.25 14.99
CA LEU A 70 17.77 -8.84 16.16
C LEU A 70 18.80 -9.16 17.25
N THR A 71 18.54 -8.65 18.46
CA THR A 71 19.16 -9.10 19.71
C THR A 71 18.08 -9.82 20.51
N ALA A 72 18.06 -11.16 20.43
CA ALA A 72 17.04 -11.97 21.10
C ALA A 72 17.28 -12.10 22.61
N TYR A 73 18.53 -12.14 23.04
CA TYR A 73 18.95 -12.30 24.43
C TYR A 73 19.94 -11.20 24.81
N ASP A 74 19.88 -10.77 26.05
CA ASP A 74 20.86 -9.86 26.62
C ASP A 74 22.16 -10.58 27.02
N ARG A 75 23.10 -9.85 27.64
CA ARG A 75 24.39 -10.40 28.09
C ARG A 75 24.26 -11.46 29.21
N ASN A 76 23.13 -11.50 29.91
CA ASN A 76 22.89 -12.44 31.01
C ASN A 76 22.16 -13.72 30.53
N GLY A 77 21.74 -13.74 29.25
CA GLY A 77 20.94 -14.79 28.65
C GLY A 77 19.44 -14.60 28.84
N ASP A 78 19.01 -13.46 29.38
CA ASP A 78 17.61 -13.13 29.51
C ASP A 78 17.05 -12.63 28.16
N ARG A 79 15.82 -13.04 27.86
CA ARG A 79 15.18 -12.71 26.59
C ARG A 79 14.76 -11.24 26.55
N CYS A 80 15.30 -10.47 25.61
CA CYS A 80 14.98 -9.05 25.42
C CYS A 80 14.24 -8.72 24.12
N ASN A 81 14.28 -9.62 23.11
CA ASN A 81 13.58 -9.46 21.83
C ASN A 81 13.72 -8.04 21.23
N ARG A 82 14.93 -7.47 21.24
CA ARG A 82 15.21 -6.14 20.72
C ARG A 82 15.54 -6.22 19.24
N VAL A 83 14.98 -5.28 18.47
CA VAL A 83 15.36 -5.05 17.08
C VAL A 83 15.96 -3.66 16.99
N ASP A 84 17.19 -3.58 16.54
CA ASP A 84 17.92 -2.33 16.33
C ASP A 84 17.77 -1.91 14.87
N TYR A 85 17.22 -0.71 14.65
CA TYR A 85 17.06 -0.08 13.35
C TYR A 85 18.11 1.00 13.16
N HIS A 86 18.51 1.23 11.91
CA HIS A 86 19.37 2.39 11.60
C HIS A 86 18.61 3.70 11.92
N PRO A 87 19.29 4.76 12.42
CA PRO A 87 18.66 6.06 12.71
C PRO A 87 17.81 6.61 11.56
N ALA A 88 18.25 6.45 10.31
CA ALA A 88 17.51 6.88 9.13
C ALA A 88 16.08 6.31 9.04
N PHE A 89 15.85 5.06 9.51
CA PHE A 89 14.51 4.49 9.59
C PHE A 89 13.63 5.25 10.59
N HIS A 90 14.19 5.58 11.75
CA HIS A 90 13.47 6.35 12.77
C HIS A 90 13.15 7.77 12.30
N ASP A 91 14.07 8.41 11.56
CA ASP A 91 13.86 9.74 10.98
C ASP A 91 12.71 9.73 9.95
N LEU A 92 12.61 8.68 9.11
CA LEU A 92 11.49 8.48 8.20
C LEU A 92 10.17 8.26 8.93
N MET A 93 10.18 7.46 10.01
CA MET A 93 9.01 7.26 10.87
C MET A 93 8.56 8.57 11.50
N GLU A 94 9.48 9.36 12.05
CA GLU A 94 9.17 10.67 12.66
C GLU A 94 8.60 11.65 11.63
N MET A 95 9.19 11.73 10.43
CA MET A 95 8.68 12.54 9.32
C MET A 95 7.22 12.18 8.99
N SER A 96 6.91 10.90 8.85
CA SER A 96 5.57 10.44 8.47
C SER A 96 4.56 10.56 9.62
N VAL A 97 4.98 10.31 10.86
CA VAL A 97 4.11 10.47 12.05
C VAL A 97 3.82 11.94 12.33
N SER A 98 4.79 12.84 12.23
CA SER A 98 4.59 14.29 12.42
C SER A 98 3.68 14.88 11.35
N GLU A 99 3.73 14.38 10.10
CA GLU A 99 2.78 14.72 9.05
C GLU A 99 1.37 14.16 9.35
N GLY A 100 1.25 13.15 10.20
CA GLY A 100 -0.03 12.56 10.62
C GLY A 100 -0.54 11.49 9.67
N LEU A 101 0.34 10.81 8.92
CA LEU A 101 -0.08 9.80 7.94
C LEU A 101 -0.81 8.59 8.57
N GLN A 102 -0.58 8.30 9.86
CA GLN A 102 -1.33 7.29 10.63
C GLN A 102 -2.63 7.86 11.24
N ALA A 103 -2.77 9.18 11.35
CA ALA A 103 -3.71 9.84 12.24
C ALA A 103 -4.83 10.63 11.54
N THR A 104 -4.54 11.27 10.39
CA THR A 104 -5.36 12.36 9.81
C THR A 104 -6.85 12.02 9.69
N ALA A 105 -7.20 10.83 9.22
CA ALA A 105 -8.60 10.42 9.09
C ALA A 105 -9.29 10.18 10.45
N TRP A 106 -8.54 9.69 11.44
CA TRP A 106 -9.08 9.36 12.77
C TRP A 106 -9.21 10.56 13.69
N LEU A 107 -8.37 11.59 13.53
CA LEU A 107 -8.46 12.84 14.31
C LEU A 107 -9.78 13.55 14.10
N ALA A 108 -10.29 13.59 12.89
CA ALA A 108 -11.59 14.18 12.59
C ALA A 108 -12.75 13.36 13.18
N ALA A 109 -12.65 12.03 13.15
CA ALA A 109 -13.65 11.15 13.77
C ALA A 109 -13.68 11.29 15.30
N ALA A 110 -12.51 11.48 15.93
CA ALA A 110 -12.41 11.66 17.38
C ALA A 110 -12.90 13.06 17.86
N ALA A 111 -12.76 14.08 17.02
CA ALA A 111 -13.17 15.45 17.35
C ALA A 111 -14.69 15.66 17.34
N GLN A 112 -15.50 14.68 16.88
CA GLN A 112 -16.95 14.79 16.66
C GLN A 112 -17.32 16.10 15.93
N ASP A 113 -16.42 16.60 15.07
CA ASP A 113 -16.61 17.85 14.35
C ASP A 113 -17.57 17.63 13.17
N PRO A 114 -18.79 18.23 13.19
CA PRO A 114 -19.71 18.16 12.07
C PRO A 114 -19.14 18.79 10.79
N ALA A 115 -18.11 19.62 10.90
CA ALA A 115 -17.36 20.20 9.79
C ALA A 115 -16.19 19.32 9.36
N MET A 116 -16.30 17.97 9.44
CA MET A 116 -15.32 17.05 8.84
C MET A 116 -14.95 17.57 7.44
N ARG A 117 -13.68 17.97 7.28
CA ARG A 117 -13.21 18.46 5.99
C ARG A 117 -13.40 17.32 4.98
N PRO A 118 -14.17 17.51 3.91
CA PRO A 118 -14.22 16.51 2.85
C PRO A 118 -12.80 16.31 2.30
N GLY A 119 -12.42 15.07 2.03
CA GLY A 119 -11.14 14.75 1.41
C GLY A 119 -9.99 14.41 2.35
N LEU A 120 -10.22 14.03 3.61
CA LEU A 120 -9.16 13.64 4.55
C LEU A 120 -8.43 12.35 4.16
N TYR A 121 -9.15 11.35 3.66
CA TYR A 121 -8.53 10.15 3.12
C TYR A 121 -7.77 10.43 1.84
N VAL A 122 -8.27 11.31 0.98
CA VAL A 122 -7.58 11.76 -0.23
C VAL A 122 -6.31 12.54 0.11
N GLU A 123 -6.38 13.46 1.08
CA GLU A 123 -5.22 14.21 1.60
C GLU A 123 -4.15 13.27 2.17
N ARG A 124 -4.57 12.34 3.05
CA ARG A 124 -3.69 11.33 3.62
C ARG A 124 -3.06 10.45 2.53
N ALA A 125 -3.86 10.01 1.56
CA ALA A 125 -3.39 9.22 0.42
C ALA A 125 -2.29 9.92 -0.36
N ALA A 126 -2.40 11.24 -0.58
CA ALA A 126 -1.35 12.02 -1.24
C ALA A 126 -0.05 12.04 -0.42
N GLY A 127 -0.14 12.16 0.90
CA GLY A 127 1.02 12.05 1.79
C GLY A 127 1.69 10.66 1.71
N LEU A 128 0.91 9.58 1.78
CA LEU A 128 1.43 8.21 1.65
C LEU A 128 2.07 7.96 0.27
N TYR A 129 1.44 8.44 -0.79
CA TYR A 129 1.94 8.35 -2.16
C TYR A 129 3.32 9.00 -2.32
N MET A 130 3.54 10.18 -1.73
CA MET A 130 4.83 10.85 -1.73
C MET A 130 5.86 10.16 -0.83
N ALA A 131 5.48 9.77 0.39
CA ALA A 131 6.37 9.06 1.31
C ALA A 131 6.83 7.69 0.75
N ALA A 132 5.97 6.99 0.02
CA ALA A 132 6.28 5.72 -0.62
C ALA A 132 7.36 5.84 -1.70
N GLN A 133 7.50 6.99 -2.35
CA GLN A 133 8.54 7.27 -3.33
C GLN A 133 9.93 7.34 -2.69
N VAL A 134 9.99 7.64 -1.39
CA VAL A 134 11.23 7.63 -0.59
C VAL A 134 11.52 6.21 -0.09
N ASP A 135 10.59 5.64 0.67
CA ASP A 135 10.71 4.27 1.22
C ASP A 135 9.34 3.66 1.54
N ALA A 136 8.92 2.70 0.76
CA ALA A 136 7.63 2.03 0.96
C ALA A 136 7.59 1.13 2.21
N GLY A 137 8.75 0.72 2.72
CA GLY A 137 8.84 -0.15 3.89
C GLY A 137 8.34 0.52 5.16
N HIS A 138 8.84 1.71 5.51
CA HIS A 138 8.36 2.43 6.70
C HIS A 138 6.89 2.86 6.55
N VAL A 139 6.46 3.22 5.32
CA VAL A 139 5.05 3.57 5.04
C VAL A 139 4.13 2.39 5.33
N ARG A 140 4.56 1.15 5.05
CA ARG A 140 3.79 -0.04 5.38
C ARG A 140 3.56 -0.17 6.90
N PHE A 141 4.53 0.18 7.73
CA PHE A 141 4.35 0.18 9.19
C PHE A 141 3.37 1.28 9.64
N ILE A 142 3.45 2.48 9.05
CA ILE A 142 2.47 3.56 9.25
C ILE A 142 1.05 3.08 8.89
N SER A 143 0.90 2.41 7.76
CA SER A 143 -0.37 1.84 7.29
C SER A 143 -0.96 0.83 8.26
N MET A 144 -0.17 -0.09 8.81
CA MET A 144 -0.62 -1.09 9.78
C MET A 144 -1.14 -0.42 11.06
N THR A 145 -0.44 0.60 11.55
CA THR A 145 -0.86 1.38 12.71
C THR A 145 -2.21 2.07 12.44
N HIS A 146 -2.35 2.74 11.30
CA HIS A 146 -3.60 3.38 10.87
C HIS A 146 -4.76 2.38 10.78
N SER A 147 -4.55 1.27 10.08
CA SER A 147 -5.59 0.30 9.77
C SER A 147 -6.06 -0.50 10.98
N SER A 148 -5.34 -0.46 12.10
CA SER A 148 -5.71 -1.16 13.34
C SER A 148 -6.84 -0.49 14.10
N VAL A 149 -7.10 0.80 13.88
CA VAL A 149 -8.08 1.59 14.65
C VAL A 149 -9.50 1.00 14.62
N PRO A 150 -10.06 0.55 13.49
CA PRO A 150 -11.38 -0.05 13.46
C PRO A 150 -11.53 -1.25 14.40
N ALA A 151 -10.54 -2.15 14.42
CA ALA A 151 -10.56 -3.32 15.30
C ALA A 151 -10.48 -2.94 16.78
N LEU A 152 -9.64 -1.96 17.13
CA LEU A 152 -9.52 -1.47 18.51
C LEU A 152 -10.80 -0.81 18.98
N SER A 153 -11.53 -0.13 18.09
CA SER A 153 -12.75 0.62 18.40
C SER A 153 -13.92 -0.28 18.84
N LEU A 154 -13.82 -1.60 18.62
CA LEU A 154 -14.82 -2.56 19.08
C LEU A 154 -14.76 -2.83 20.59
N LEU A 155 -13.70 -2.42 21.27
CA LEU A 155 -13.54 -2.57 22.72
C LEU A 155 -13.24 -1.21 23.37
N ALA A 156 -14.27 -0.55 23.89
CA ALA A 156 -14.22 0.84 24.35
C ALA A 156 -13.06 1.16 25.31
N PRO A 157 -12.73 0.35 26.35
CA PRO A 157 -11.57 0.62 27.21
C PRO A 157 -10.24 0.57 26.45
N ILE A 158 -10.08 -0.35 25.51
CA ILE A 158 -8.89 -0.46 24.65
C ILE A 158 -8.81 0.75 23.71
N ALA A 159 -9.93 1.10 23.05
CA ALA A 159 -9.99 2.28 22.19
C ALA A 159 -9.58 3.56 22.97
N ALA A 160 -10.08 3.75 24.17
CA ALA A 160 -9.76 4.90 25.02
C ALA A 160 -8.27 4.99 25.40
N ALA A 161 -7.61 3.85 25.59
CA ALA A 161 -6.19 3.80 25.93
C ALA A 161 -5.27 3.92 24.69
N TRP A 162 -5.64 3.29 23.57
CA TRP A 162 -4.76 3.13 22.41
C TRP A 162 -4.94 4.21 21.34
N VAL A 163 -6.20 4.56 21.00
CA VAL A 163 -6.45 5.49 19.88
C VAL A 163 -5.78 6.85 20.08
N PRO A 164 -5.81 7.50 21.26
CA PRO A 164 -5.09 8.76 21.47
C PRO A 164 -3.58 8.66 21.22
N LYS A 165 -2.97 7.51 21.52
CA LYS A 165 -1.55 7.24 21.26
C LYS A 165 -1.26 7.01 19.78
N ILE A 166 -2.17 6.34 19.06
CA ILE A 166 -2.04 6.11 17.61
C ILE A 166 -2.16 7.42 16.82
N VAL A 167 -3.09 8.30 17.21
CA VAL A 167 -3.30 9.58 16.50
C VAL A 167 -2.34 10.69 16.92
N SER A 168 -1.41 10.41 17.84
CA SER A 168 -0.34 11.34 18.23
C SER A 168 0.56 11.64 17.02
N ARG A 169 0.95 12.91 16.87
CA ARG A 169 1.91 13.35 15.85
C ARG A 169 3.35 13.38 16.34
N SER A 170 3.63 12.79 17.48
CA SER A 170 4.97 12.63 18.05
C SER A 170 5.37 11.16 17.94
N TYR A 171 6.47 10.87 17.27
CA TYR A 171 6.98 9.50 17.16
C TYR A 171 7.79 9.15 18.42
N ASP A 172 7.40 8.08 19.10
CA ASP A 172 8.08 7.60 20.30
C ASP A 172 8.69 6.21 20.06
N ARG A 173 10.01 6.21 19.86
CA ARG A 173 10.80 4.98 19.63
C ARG A 173 11.22 4.24 20.90
N SER A 174 10.84 4.74 22.07
CA SER A 174 11.22 4.11 23.34
C SER A 174 10.64 2.70 23.46
N ASN A 175 11.40 1.82 24.10
CA ASN A 175 10.98 0.44 24.40
C ASN A 175 10.42 0.40 25.82
N GLY A 176 9.12 0.62 25.95
CA GLY A 176 8.43 0.67 27.24
C GLY A 176 6.94 0.46 27.07
N ALA A 177 6.23 0.35 28.21
CA ALA A 177 4.78 0.20 28.22
C ALA A 177 4.07 1.40 27.59
N LEU A 178 2.98 1.15 26.85
CA LEU A 178 2.23 2.16 26.10
C LEU A 178 1.78 3.33 26.98
N ALA A 179 1.44 3.08 28.24
CA ALA A 179 0.98 4.11 29.16
C ALA A 179 1.99 5.26 29.32
N GLY A 180 3.29 4.94 29.37
CA GLY A 180 4.40 5.90 29.52
C GLY A 180 4.86 6.55 28.21
N LYS A 181 4.37 6.11 27.04
CA LYS A 181 4.80 6.60 25.73
C LYS A 181 3.98 7.78 25.24
N ALA A 182 4.60 8.63 24.41
CA ALA A 182 3.91 9.74 23.73
C ALA A 182 3.04 9.26 22.57
N SER A 183 3.41 8.15 21.91
CA SER A 183 2.66 7.53 20.82
C SER A 183 2.74 6.02 20.89
N GLY A 184 1.85 5.36 20.15
CA GLY A 184 1.83 3.90 20.00
C GLY A 184 1.78 3.48 18.55
N THR A 185 2.37 2.33 18.26
CA THR A 185 2.41 1.70 16.96
C THR A 185 1.77 0.31 17.00
N LEU A 186 1.14 -0.09 15.89
CA LEU A 186 0.56 -1.43 15.76
C LEU A 186 1.02 -2.13 14.49
N SER A 187 1.00 -3.45 14.57
CA SER A 187 1.26 -4.32 13.45
C SER A 187 0.34 -5.54 13.46
N PHE A 188 0.47 -6.40 12.46
CA PHE A 188 -0.38 -7.56 12.26
C PHE A 188 0.38 -8.88 12.40
N ALA A 189 -0.17 -9.80 13.18
CA ALA A 189 0.29 -11.17 13.36
C ALA A 189 -0.81 -12.16 12.90
N LEU A 190 -1.19 -12.09 11.62
CA LEU A 190 -2.32 -12.82 11.06
C LEU A 190 -1.90 -14.15 10.41
N ALA A 191 -0.80 -14.13 9.63
CA ALA A 191 -0.36 -15.28 8.87
C ALA A 191 0.25 -16.36 9.79
N GLU A 192 -0.03 -17.62 9.44
CA GLU A 192 0.56 -18.79 10.09
C GLU A 192 1.36 -19.59 9.08
N TYR A 193 2.34 -20.34 9.55
CA TYR A 193 3.01 -21.31 8.70
C TYR A 193 1.97 -22.32 8.22
N ALA A 194 1.80 -22.45 6.92
CA ALA A 194 0.87 -23.40 6.32
C ALA A 194 1.27 -24.82 6.77
N ALA A 195 0.68 -25.29 7.85
CA ALA A 195 0.98 -26.61 8.34
C ALA A 195 0.26 -27.66 7.51
N VAL A 196 0.93 -28.75 7.35
CA VAL A 196 0.56 -29.93 6.58
C VAL A 196 -0.73 -30.62 7.11
N ALA A 197 -1.26 -30.20 8.25
CA ALA A 197 -2.49 -30.74 8.84
C ALA A 197 -3.39 -29.64 9.37
N GLU A 198 -4.61 -29.54 8.85
CA GLU A 198 -5.63 -28.50 9.12
C GLU A 198 -6.00 -28.30 10.60
N SER A 199 -5.65 -29.19 11.51
CA SER A 199 -6.11 -29.15 12.90
C SER A 199 -5.05 -28.78 13.95
N ALA A 200 -3.75 -28.86 13.63
CA ALA A 200 -2.70 -28.81 14.66
C ALA A 200 -1.91 -27.52 14.74
N SER A 201 -2.06 -26.59 13.81
CA SER A 201 -1.13 -25.45 13.62
C SER A 201 -1.66 -24.07 13.94
N TYR A 202 -2.92 -23.92 14.24
CA TYR A 202 -3.45 -22.59 14.56
C TYR A 202 -3.06 -22.17 16.00
N THR A 203 -2.69 -20.89 16.11
CA THR A 203 -2.54 -20.25 17.42
C THR A 203 -3.80 -20.48 18.26
N GLN A 204 -3.61 -20.96 19.49
CA GLN A 204 -4.68 -21.24 20.45
C GLN A 204 -4.79 -20.07 21.43
N ALA A 205 -6.03 -19.72 21.80
CA ALA A 205 -6.33 -18.74 22.83
C ALA A 205 -7.06 -19.43 23.97
N LYS A 206 -6.40 -19.49 25.15
CA LYS A 206 -7.00 -20.01 26.38
C LYS A 206 -7.52 -18.84 27.22
N PRO A 207 -8.79 -18.91 27.69
CA PRO A 207 -9.34 -17.83 28.51
C PRO A 207 -8.56 -17.69 29.82
N LEU A 208 -8.30 -16.45 30.20
CA LEU A 208 -7.81 -16.02 31.51
C LEU A 208 -8.97 -15.32 32.25
N THR A 209 -8.64 -14.59 33.31
CA THR A 209 -9.60 -13.73 34.00
C THR A 209 -10.00 -12.54 33.13
N ARG A 210 -11.10 -11.90 33.48
CA ARG A 210 -11.51 -10.63 32.90
C ARG A 210 -10.95 -9.48 33.74
N ASP A 211 -10.37 -8.46 33.09
CA ASP A 211 -9.98 -7.21 33.74
C ASP A 211 -10.90 -6.04 33.37
N ALA A 212 -10.53 -4.82 33.79
CA ALA A 212 -11.26 -3.60 33.48
C ALA A 212 -11.24 -3.27 31.97
N SER A 213 -10.25 -3.77 31.22
CA SER A 213 -10.10 -3.55 29.78
C SER A 213 -10.89 -4.56 28.94
N GLY A 214 -11.24 -5.73 29.48
CA GLY A 214 -12.03 -6.71 28.73
C GLY A 214 -11.72 -8.18 29.10
N ALA A 215 -12.15 -9.09 28.21
CA ALA A 215 -11.85 -10.51 28.35
C ALA A 215 -10.41 -10.79 27.90
N MET A 216 -9.62 -11.39 28.82
CA MET A 216 -8.22 -11.70 28.61
C MET A 216 -8.01 -13.17 28.23
N TYR A 217 -7.00 -13.40 27.41
CA TYR A 217 -6.60 -14.72 26.93
C TYR A 217 -5.08 -14.87 26.95
N ALA A 218 -4.62 -16.11 27.08
CA ALA A 218 -3.25 -16.52 26.84
C ALA A 218 -3.15 -17.13 25.45
N LEU A 219 -2.37 -16.52 24.56
CA LEU A 219 -2.15 -17.01 23.20
C LEU A 219 -0.90 -17.88 23.15
N SER A 220 -0.98 -19.04 22.48
CA SER A 220 0.16 -19.94 22.22
C SER A 220 0.15 -20.42 20.78
N GLY A 221 1.26 -20.25 20.06
CA GLY A 221 1.41 -20.65 18.67
C GLY A 221 2.44 -19.82 17.90
N LEU A 222 2.59 -20.14 16.62
CA LEU A 222 3.57 -19.50 15.73
C LEU A 222 2.90 -18.60 14.71
N LYS A 223 3.45 -17.39 14.53
CA LYS A 223 3.05 -16.47 13.47
C LYS A 223 4.19 -16.24 12.50
N TRP A 224 3.82 -16.13 11.24
CA TRP A 224 4.72 -16.10 10.11
C TRP A 224 4.72 -14.71 9.45
N ASN A 225 5.89 -14.21 9.08
CA ASN A 225 6.05 -12.93 8.36
C ASN A 225 5.41 -11.72 9.05
N VAL A 226 5.59 -11.58 10.36
CA VAL A 226 5.12 -10.41 11.11
C VAL A 226 6.03 -9.22 10.81
N VAL A 227 5.50 -8.20 10.15
CA VAL A 227 6.21 -6.94 9.86
C VAL A 227 6.21 -6.09 11.12
N ALA A 228 7.30 -5.37 11.40
CA ALA A 228 7.49 -4.55 12.59
C ALA A 228 7.09 -5.31 13.89
N PRO A 229 7.73 -6.45 14.19
CA PRO A 229 7.33 -7.34 15.28
C PRO A 229 7.54 -6.74 16.68
N THR A 230 8.22 -5.60 16.77
CA THR A 230 8.44 -4.82 18.00
C THR A 230 7.49 -3.63 18.14
N ALA A 231 6.42 -3.57 17.33
CA ALA A 231 5.33 -2.61 17.53
C ALA A 231 4.76 -2.72 18.97
N ASP A 232 4.17 -1.65 19.48
CA ASP A 232 3.61 -1.60 20.83
C ASP A 232 2.45 -2.58 21.02
N GLY A 233 1.78 -2.96 19.93
CA GLY A 233 0.77 -4.01 19.93
C GLY A 233 0.69 -4.73 18.59
N LEU A 234 0.18 -5.97 18.64
CA LEU A 234 -0.07 -6.81 17.48
C LEU A 234 -1.56 -7.17 17.43
N ILE A 235 -2.19 -6.97 16.27
CA ILE A 235 -3.50 -7.54 15.99
C ILE A 235 -3.29 -8.97 15.51
N ALA A 236 -3.85 -9.95 16.22
CA ALA A 236 -3.63 -11.36 15.97
C ALA A 236 -4.94 -12.14 15.82
N LEU A 237 -4.91 -13.22 15.06
CA LEU A 237 -5.98 -14.21 15.00
C LEU A 237 -5.58 -15.47 15.77
N ALA A 238 -6.51 -16.02 16.56
CA ALA A 238 -6.32 -17.29 17.26
C ALA A 238 -7.64 -18.03 17.42
N ARG A 239 -7.57 -19.34 17.66
CA ARG A 239 -8.76 -20.15 17.98
C ARG A 239 -9.04 -20.14 19.47
N THR A 240 -10.28 -19.85 19.85
CA THR A 240 -10.73 -19.98 21.22
C THR A 240 -11.09 -21.43 21.50
N SER A 241 -10.51 -22.04 22.54
CA SER A 241 -10.70 -23.46 22.89
C SER A 241 -12.02 -23.73 23.63
N THR A 242 -13.13 -23.10 23.28
CA THR A 242 -14.40 -23.29 23.97
C THR A 242 -15.37 -24.14 23.13
N GLY A 243 -15.36 -25.46 23.36
CA GLY A 243 -16.44 -26.39 22.95
C GLY A 243 -16.20 -27.22 21.70
N THR A 244 -16.98 -28.29 21.57
CA THR A 244 -16.98 -29.28 20.48
C THR A 244 -17.76 -28.82 19.23
N SER A 245 -18.27 -27.58 19.19
CA SER A 245 -19.06 -27.07 18.08
C SER A 245 -18.20 -26.51 16.94
N LYS A 246 -18.75 -26.45 15.72
CA LYS A 246 -18.12 -25.78 14.57
C LYS A 246 -17.74 -24.33 14.88
N ALA A 247 -18.42 -23.64 15.81
CA ALA A 247 -18.10 -22.29 16.26
C ALA A 247 -16.75 -22.23 17.02
N SER A 248 -16.31 -23.30 17.70
CA SER A 248 -15.00 -23.35 18.35
C SER A 248 -13.83 -23.48 17.37
N ALA A 249 -14.11 -23.84 16.12
CA ALA A 249 -13.13 -23.86 15.04
C ALA A 249 -12.92 -22.47 14.41
N ALA A 250 -13.81 -21.50 14.68
CA ALA A 250 -13.72 -20.16 14.12
C ALA A 250 -12.62 -19.33 14.79
N LEU A 251 -12.00 -18.44 14.01
CA LEU A 251 -10.95 -17.54 14.49
C LEU A 251 -11.57 -16.36 15.24
N SER A 252 -10.88 -15.95 16.31
CA SER A 252 -11.17 -14.73 17.07
C SER A 252 -10.04 -13.73 16.90
N CYS A 253 -10.34 -12.45 17.01
CA CYS A 253 -9.36 -11.37 16.88
C CYS A 253 -8.89 -10.89 18.26
N PHE A 254 -7.61 -10.63 18.40
CA PHE A 254 -6.98 -10.24 19.66
C PHE A 254 -6.03 -9.07 19.47
N LEU A 255 -5.96 -8.19 20.48
CA LEU A 255 -4.86 -7.27 20.68
C LEU A 255 -3.84 -7.91 21.63
N VAL A 256 -2.63 -8.11 21.16
CA VAL A 256 -1.48 -8.60 21.94
C VAL A 256 -0.57 -7.41 22.21
N PRO A 257 -0.53 -6.86 23.42
CA PRO A 257 0.36 -5.75 23.74
C PRO A 257 1.81 -6.24 23.85
N ARG A 258 2.78 -5.38 23.53
CA ARG A 258 4.20 -5.68 23.71
C ARG A 258 4.58 -5.80 25.20
N PHE A 259 4.03 -4.92 26.03
CA PHE A 259 4.15 -4.97 27.48
C PHE A 259 2.79 -5.28 28.09
N ARG A 260 2.79 -6.14 29.12
CA ARG A 260 1.60 -6.47 29.87
C ARG A 260 1.13 -5.30 30.73
N PRO A 261 -0.10 -5.36 31.33
CA PRO A 261 -0.58 -4.30 32.21
C PRO A 261 0.25 -4.08 33.48
N ASP A 262 1.09 -5.04 33.86
CA ASP A 262 2.03 -4.97 34.97
C ASP A 262 3.41 -4.42 34.57
N ASP A 263 3.52 -3.81 33.37
CA ASP A 263 4.72 -3.25 32.77
C ASP A 263 5.83 -4.27 32.44
N GLU A 264 5.56 -5.58 32.58
CA GLU A 264 6.48 -6.63 32.18
C GLU A 264 6.40 -6.90 30.66
N LEU A 265 7.53 -7.28 30.07
CA LEU A 265 7.57 -7.67 28.66
C LEU A 265 6.67 -8.90 28.43
N ASN A 266 5.75 -8.81 27.47
CA ASN A 266 4.86 -9.92 27.14
C ASN A 266 5.64 -11.08 26.50
N THR A 267 5.13 -12.30 26.67
CA THR A 267 5.76 -13.54 26.17
C THR A 267 5.55 -13.74 24.67
N VAL A 268 5.99 -12.73 23.91
CA VAL A 268 6.05 -12.72 22.45
C VAL A 268 7.51 -12.87 22.04
N HIS A 269 7.89 -14.04 21.55
CA HIS A 269 9.27 -14.37 21.23
C HIS A 269 9.59 -14.18 19.77
N LEU A 270 10.53 -13.29 19.45
CA LEU A 270 11.08 -13.16 18.11
C LEU A 270 12.05 -14.31 17.85
N ARG A 271 11.74 -15.19 16.90
CA ARG A 271 12.55 -16.38 16.61
C ARG A 271 13.69 -16.06 15.65
N ARG A 272 13.41 -15.31 14.61
CA ARG A 272 14.38 -14.83 13.62
C ARG A 272 13.79 -13.69 12.80
N LEU A 273 14.65 -12.83 12.24
CA LEU A 273 14.28 -11.94 11.17
C LEU A 273 14.31 -12.66 9.81
N LYS A 274 13.45 -12.22 8.90
CA LYS A 274 13.39 -12.69 7.53
C LYS A 274 14.20 -11.78 6.61
N GLU A 275 14.92 -12.37 5.68
CA GLU A 275 15.45 -11.65 4.54
C GLU A 275 14.34 -11.51 3.50
N THR A 276 13.82 -10.31 3.34
CA THR A 276 12.76 -10.01 2.37
C THR A 276 13.36 -9.49 1.07
N MET A 277 12.71 -9.77 -0.04
CA MET A 277 13.15 -9.29 -1.36
C MET A 277 13.11 -7.77 -1.46
N GLY A 278 12.00 -7.15 -1.06
CA GLY A 278 11.79 -5.71 -1.01
C GLY A 278 11.16 -5.27 0.31
N LEU A 279 10.88 -3.98 0.47
CA LEU A 279 10.33 -3.38 1.70
C LEU A 279 11.21 -3.71 2.92
N ARG A 280 12.52 -3.53 2.78
CA ARG A 280 13.52 -4.06 3.70
C ARG A 280 13.77 -3.20 4.93
N SER A 281 13.30 -1.96 4.94
CA SER A 281 13.53 -1.01 6.03
C SER A 281 12.86 -1.41 7.36
N PRO A 282 11.61 -1.93 7.43
CA PRO A 282 11.09 -2.53 8.65
C PRO A 282 11.56 -3.98 8.80
N ALA A 283 11.77 -4.41 10.04
CA ALA A 283 11.99 -5.82 10.34
C ALA A 283 10.75 -6.66 9.98
N THR A 284 10.98 -7.85 9.48
CA THR A 284 9.95 -8.89 9.36
C THR A 284 10.43 -10.13 10.10
N ALA A 285 9.60 -10.73 10.95
CA ALA A 285 10.01 -11.84 11.81
C ALA A 285 9.02 -13.01 11.80
N ASP A 286 9.55 -14.19 12.13
CA ASP A 286 8.75 -15.28 12.68
C ASP A 286 8.69 -15.08 14.19
N ILE A 287 7.49 -15.11 14.76
CA ILE A 287 7.26 -14.93 16.19
C ILE A 287 6.53 -16.12 16.80
N GLU A 288 6.73 -16.32 18.10
CA GLU A 288 6.06 -17.31 18.91
C GLU A 288 5.33 -16.62 20.05
N PHE A 289 4.06 -16.94 20.20
CA PHE A 289 3.29 -16.64 21.39
C PHE A 289 3.46 -17.80 22.39
N ASP A 290 4.01 -17.54 23.56
CA ASP A 290 4.21 -18.52 24.63
C ASP A 290 3.36 -18.14 25.84
N GLY A 291 2.03 -18.39 25.75
CA GLY A 291 1.08 -17.91 26.73
C GLY A 291 0.92 -16.38 26.72
N ALA A 292 1.14 -15.74 25.57
CA ALA A 292 1.13 -14.29 25.44
C ALA A 292 -0.21 -13.69 25.84
N HIS A 293 -0.18 -12.68 26.70
CA HIS A 293 -1.34 -11.95 27.17
C HIS A 293 -2.00 -11.19 26.03
N ALA A 294 -3.33 -11.28 25.91
CA ALA A 294 -4.09 -10.62 24.85
C ALA A 294 -5.51 -10.28 25.29
N TRP A 295 -6.08 -9.21 24.74
CA TRP A 295 -7.49 -8.87 24.88
C TRP A 295 -8.27 -9.29 23.63
N LEU A 296 -9.44 -9.90 23.84
CA LEU A 296 -10.36 -10.23 22.77
C LEU A 296 -10.97 -8.95 22.19
N LEU A 297 -10.91 -8.79 20.88
CA LEU A 297 -11.58 -7.72 20.11
C LEU A 297 -12.84 -8.28 19.46
N GLY A 298 -14.00 -7.69 19.75
CA GLY A 298 -15.29 -8.20 19.31
C GLY A 298 -15.72 -9.48 20.01
N GLU A 299 -16.49 -10.32 19.32
CA GLU A 299 -17.03 -11.56 19.87
C GLU A 299 -16.20 -12.80 19.49
N PRO A 300 -16.19 -13.84 20.35
CA PRO A 300 -15.52 -15.10 20.01
C PRO A 300 -16.01 -15.70 18.71
N GLY A 301 -15.09 -16.10 17.83
CA GLY A 301 -15.39 -16.73 16.54
C GLY A 301 -15.71 -15.76 15.41
N GLN A 302 -15.72 -14.45 15.65
CA GLN A 302 -15.98 -13.40 14.64
C GLN A 302 -14.71 -12.65 14.20
N GLY A 303 -13.55 -13.25 14.35
CA GLY A 303 -12.27 -12.57 14.07
C GLY A 303 -12.13 -12.08 12.64
N MET A 304 -12.68 -12.77 11.65
CA MET A 304 -12.65 -12.32 10.25
C MET A 304 -13.56 -11.11 10.00
N ASP A 305 -14.73 -11.05 10.67
CA ASP A 305 -15.64 -9.91 10.58
C ASP A 305 -15.02 -8.67 11.22
N VAL A 306 -14.37 -8.82 12.38
CA VAL A 306 -13.59 -7.77 13.06
C VAL A 306 -12.52 -7.18 12.14
N LEU A 307 -11.85 -8.01 11.34
CA LEU A 307 -10.78 -7.57 10.45
C LEU A 307 -11.28 -6.96 9.13
N THR A 308 -12.57 -7.03 8.80
CA THR A 308 -13.06 -6.57 7.49
C THR A 308 -12.68 -5.11 7.22
N GLU A 309 -13.00 -4.19 8.14
CA GLU A 309 -12.66 -2.78 8.00
C GLU A 309 -11.13 -2.55 8.06
N THR A 310 -10.43 -3.24 8.95
CA THR A 310 -8.97 -3.19 9.06
C THR A 310 -8.29 -3.55 7.72
N VAL A 311 -8.74 -4.62 7.08
CA VAL A 311 -8.20 -5.07 5.79
C VAL A 311 -8.52 -4.09 4.67
N LEU A 312 -9.74 -3.51 4.65
CA LEU A 312 -10.10 -2.51 3.64
C LEU A 312 -9.18 -1.27 3.72
N HIS A 313 -8.90 -0.77 4.94
CA HIS A 313 -7.98 0.36 5.13
C HIS A 313 -6.54 0.01 4.73
N ALA A 314 -6.02 -1.15 5.14
CA ALA A 314 -4.68 -1.60 4.74
C ALA A 314 -4.54 -1.73 3.22
N ARG A 315 -5.58 -2.21 2.55
CA ARG A 315 -5.62 -2.37 1.08
C ARG A 315 -5.72 -1.05 0.33
N LEU A 316 -6.46 -0.06 0.85
CA LEU A 316 -6.41 1.30 0.31
C LEU A 316 -4.97 1.81 0.30
N ASP A 317 -4.29 1.68 1.43
CA ASP A 317 -2.90 2.12 1.55
C ASP A 317 -1.97 1.34 0.61
N THR A 318 -2.18 0.04 0.45
CA THR A 318 -1.43 -0.78 -0.52
C THR A 318 -1.59 -0.25 -1.95
N VAL A 319 -2.79 0.12 -2.37
CA VAL A 319 -3.02 0.72 -3.70
C VAL A 319 -2.25 2.04 -3.84
N ILE A 320 -2.35 2.93 -2.85
CA ILE A 320 -1.71 4.25 -2.86
C ILE A 320 -0.19 4.15 -2.83
N VAL A 321 0.37 3.33 -1.94
CA VAL A 321 1.82 3.10 -1.82
C VAL A 321 2.38 2.52 -3.11
N THR A 322 1.67 1.56 -3.70
CA THR A 322 2.10 0.94 -4.96
C THR A 322 2.02 1.93 -6.13
N ALA A 323 0.99 2.77 -6.19
CA ALA A 323 0.90 3.84 -7.19
C ALA A 323 2.05 4.85 -7.04
N GLY A 324 2.43 5.21 -5.80
CA GLY A 324 3.61 6.04 -5.52
C GLY A 324 4.92 5.42 -6.00
N LEU A 325 5.09 4.10 -5.79
CA LEU A 325 6.24 3.36 -6.34
C LEU A 325 6.26 3.35 -7.88
N MET A 326 5.10 3.17 -8.54
CA MET A 326 5.00 3.23 -10.00
C MET A 326 5.39 4.62 -10.51
N ARG A 327 4.94 5.69 -9.84
CA ARG A 327 5.36 7.06 -10.16
C ARG A 327 6.87 7.23 -10.03
N GLN A 328 7.47 6.71 -8.97
CA GLN A 328 8.90 6.83 -8.75
C GLN A 328 9.70 6.05 -9.80
N CYS A 329 9.27 4.84 -10.18
CA CYS A 329 9.87 4.09 -11.28
C CYS A 329 9.88 4.90 -12.58
N LEU A 330 8.73 5.49 -12.93
CA LEU A 330 8.58 6.33 -14.11
C LEU A 330 9.45 7.59 -14.04
N ALA A 331 9.43 8.30 -12.90
CA ALA A 331 10.18 9.55 -12.74
C ALA A 331 11.69 9.31 -12.86
N GLN A 332 12.18 8.23 -12.29
CA GLN A 332 13.60 7.83 -12.40
C GLN A 332 13.98 7.43 -13.84
N ALA A 333 13.10 6.70 -14.54
CA ALA A 333 13.32 6.32 -15.95
C ALA A 333 13.33 7.57 -16.86
N LEU A 334 12.42 8.51 -16.63
CA LEU A 334 12.38 9.80 -17.35
C LEU A 334 13.66 10.60 -17.10
N ASN A 335 14.05 10.78 -15.83
CA ASN A 335 15.27 11.50 -15.47
C ASN A 335 16.52 10.87 -16.13
N PHE A 336 16.61 9.54 -16.12
CA PHE A 336 17.71 8.85 -16.78
C PHE A 336 17.70 9.08 -18.28
N ALA A 337 16.57 8.87 -18.95
CA ALA A 337 16.45 9.00 -20.41
C ALA A 337 16.70 10.44 -20.90
N GLU A 338 16.31 11.46 -20.14
CA GLU A 338 16.53 12.87 -20.47
C GLU A 338 18.00 13.29 -20.31
N ASN A 339 18.74 12.66 -19.39
CA ASN A 339 20.12 13.06 -19.04
C ASN A 339 21.20 12.08 -19.52
N HIS A 340 20.85 10.89 -20.01
CA HIS A 340 21.76 9.94 -20.60
C HIS A 340 21.83 10.13 -22.12
N PHE A 341 23.06 10.26 -22.66
CA PHE A 341 23.30 10.55 -24.07
C PHE A 341 24.01 9.37 -24.75
N GLU A 342 23.46 8.90 -25.85
CA GLU A 342 24.07 7.93 -26.74
C GLU A 342 24.13 8.49 -28.16
N GLY A 343 25.25 8.34 -28.84
CA GLY A 343 25.43 8.87 -30.20
C GLY A 343 25.27 10.38 -30.33
N GLY A 344 25.37 11.14 -29.21
CA GLY A 344 25.21 12.61 -29.18
C GLY A 344 23.79 13.09 -28.95
N ALA A 345 22.80 12.21 -28.79
CA ALA A 345 21.41 12.54 -28.49
C ALA A 345 20.97 11.95 -27.15
N ALA A 346 20.07 12.62 -26.43
CA ALA A 346 19.46 12.07 -25.21
C ALA A 346 18.58 10.87 -25.55
N LEU A 347 18.58 9.81 -24.74
CA LEU A 347 17.73 8.63 -24.96
C LEU A 347 16.25 8.99 -25.08
N ALA A 348 15.79 9.97 -24.31
CA ALA A 348 14.42 10.49 -24.36
C ALA A 348 14.00 11.04 -25.73
N THR A 349 14.94 11.33 -26.65
CA THR A 349 14.64 11.77 -28.01
C THR A 349 14.36 10.62 -28.96
N GLY A 350 14.71 9.39 -28.58
CA GLY A 350 14.48 8.20 -29.38
C GLY A 350 13.00 7.81 -29.44
N PRO A 351 12.43 7.57 -30.64
CA PRO A 351 11.00 7.27 -30.80
C PRO A 351 10.52 6.06 -29.98
N MET A 352 11.32 5.00 -29.94
CA MET A 352 10.98 3.78 -29.14
C MET A 352 10.97 4.09 -27.63
N MET A 353 11.97 4.82 -27.13
CA MET A 353 12.02 5.23 -25.74
C MET A 353 10.82 6.10 -25.37
N GLN A 354 10.43 7.03 -26.24
CA GLN A 354 9.24 7.87 -26.02
C GLN A 354 7.96 7.04 -25.95
N GLN A 355 7.80 6.05 -26.82
CA GLN A 355 6.65 5.13 -26.78
C GLN A 355 6.61 4.34 -25.47
N THR A 356 7.75 3.81 -25.02
CA THR A 356 7.87 3.07 -23.78
C THR A 356 7.52 3.94 -22.56
N LEU A 357 8.14 5.12 -22.45
CA LEU A 357 7.91 6.04 -21.33
C LEU A 357 6.46 6.56 -21.29
N ALA A 358 5.85 6.86 -22.44
CA ALA A 358 4.46 7.28 -22.51
C ALA A 358 3.50 6.17 -22.06
N ASP A 359 3.78 4.94 -22.47
CA ASP A 359 2.97 3.77 -22.13
C ASP A 359 3.08 3.43 -20.62
N MET A 360 4.27 3.59 -20.02
CA MET A 360 4.47 3.51 -18.56
C MET A 360 3.73 4.64 -17.83
N ALA A 361 3.74 5.86 -18.38
CA ALA A 361 3.07 7.01 -17.80
C ALA A 361 1.56 6.80 -17.70
N LEU A 362 0.92 6.22 -18.72
CA LEU A 362 -0.50 5.87 -18.66
C LEU A 362 -0.81 4.92 -17.51
N ASP A 363 -0.02 3.85 -17.31
CA ASP A 363 -0.27 2.90 -16.24
C ASP A 363 -0.03 3.52 -14.84
N ALA A 364 0.97 4.41 -14.69
CA ALA A 364 1.22 5.12 -13.44
C ALA A 364 0.09 6.12 -13.10
N GLU A 365 -0.40 6.87 -14.09
CA GLU A 365 -1.52 7.80 -13.91
C GLU A 365 -2.83 7.07 -13.59
N VAL A 366 -3.08 5.93 -14.21
CA VAL A 366 -4.22 5.04 -13.90
C VAL A 366 -4.15 4.50 -12.48
N ALA A 367 -2.97 4.05 -12.03
CA ALA A 367 -2.79 3.57 -10.66
C ALA A 367 -3.14 4.66 -9.63
N ALA A 368 -2.68 5.89 -9.86
CA ALA A 368 -3.06 7.06 -9.06
C ALA A 368 -4.56 7.33 -9.12
N ALA A 369 -5.16 7.35 -10.32
CA ALA A 369 -6.59 7.62 -10.51
C ALA A 369 -7.48 6.62 -9.76
N LEU A 370 -7.19 5.32 -9.86
CA LEU A 370 -7.89 4.26 -9.11
C LEU A 370 -7.72 4.44 -7.59
N GLY A 371 -6.49 4.70 -7.13
CA GLY A 371 -6.18 4.87 -5.71
C GLY A 371 -6.89 6.07 -5.10
N PHE A 372 -6.85 7.23 -5.74
CA PHE A 372 -7.48 8.46 -5.23
C PHE A 372 -9.02 8.41 -5.32
N ARG A 373 -9.59 7.81 -6.38
CA ARG A 373 -11.04 7.54 -6.43
C ARG A 373 -11.47 6.60 -5.31
N LEU A 374 -10.63 5.60 -4.98
CA LEU A 374 -10.88 4.72 -3.85
C LEU A 374 -10.80 5.49 -2.52
N ALA A 375 -9.78 6.33 -2.31
CA ALA A 375 -9.65 7.16 -1.11
C ALA A 375 -10.89 8.06 -0.89
N ARG A 376 -11.44 8.66 -1.96
CA ARG A 376 -12.70 9.41 -1.89
C ARG A 376 -13.88 8.53 -1.42
N ALA A 377 -13.91 7.26 -1.78
CA ALA A 377 -14.97 6.37 -1.32
C ALA A 377 -14.88 6.11 0.19
N PHE A 378 -13.67 6.15 0.79
CA PHE A 378 -13.50 6.12 2.23
C PHE A 378 -13.93 7.43 2.91
N ASP A 379 -13.69 8.59 2.31
CA ASP A 379 -14.21 9.88 2.80
C ASP A 379 -15.74 9.94 2.84
N ARG A 380 -16.40 9.16 2.00
CA ARG A 380 -17.87 9.12 1.84
C ARG A 380 -18.49 7.78 2.26
N ALA A 381 -17.90 7.11 3.23
CA ALA A 381 -18.32 5.75 3.63
C ALA A 381 -19.80 5.64 4.06
N ALA A 382 -20.45 6.74 4.45
CA ALA A 382 -21.88 6.78 4.76
C ALA A 382 -22.78 6.82 3.49
N ASP A 383 -22.24 7.16 2.33
CA ASP A 383 -22.96 7.13 1.06
C ASP A 383 -22.99 5.70 0.51
N VAL A 384 -24.18 5.22 0.13
CA VAL A 384 -24.40 3.82 -0.28
C VAL A 384 -23.58 3.45 -1.52
N ARG A 385 -23.48 4.36 -2.52
CA ARG A 385 -22.69 4.11 -3.74
C ARG A 385 -21.19 4.11 -3.43
N ALA A 386 -20.72 5.04 -2.59
CA ALA A 386 -19.34 5.06 -2.15
C ALA A 386 -18.97 3.83 -1.31
N ALA A 387 -19.87 3.37 -0.45
CA ALA A 387 -19.69 2.12 0.32
C ALA A 387 -19.59 0.89 -0.61
N ALA A 388 -20.45 0.80 -1.63
CA ALA A 388 -20.41 -0.26 -2.63
C ALA A 388 -19.11 -0.21 -3.44
N TRP A 389 -18.68 0.97 -3.89
CA TRP A 389 -17.40 1.17 -4.58
C TRP A 389 -16.23 0.71 -3.70
N ARG A 390 -16.17 1.17 -2.45
CA ARG A 390 -15.14 0.78 -1.47
C ARG A 390 -15.10 -0.74 -1.30
N ARG A 391 -16.26 -1.38 -1.17
CA ARG A 391 -16.39 -2.82 -0.93
C ARG A 391 -15.86 -3.65 -2.10
N LEU A 392 -16.30 -3.34 -3.33
CA LEU A 392 -15.96 -4.12 -4.52
C LEU A 392 -14.63 -3.71 -5.13
N MET A 393 -14.38 -2.38 -5.26
CA MET A 393 -13.23 -1.89 -6.01
C MET A 393 -11.92 -1.90 -5.22
N THR A 394 -11.93 -2.08 -3.89
CA THR A 394 -10.70 -2.24 -3.12
C THR A 394 -9.90 -3.47 -3.56
N PRO A 395 -10.41 -4.71 -3.53
CA PRO A 395 -9.66 -5.88 -3.99
C PRO A 395 -9.34 -5.84 -5.50
N VAL A 396 -10.21 -5.23 -6.32
CA VAL A 396 -9.97 -5.02 -7.76
C VAL A 396 -8.77 -4.10 -7.98
N SER A 397 -8.71 -2.97 -7.27
CA SER A 397 -7.61 -2.00 -7.39
C SER A 397 -6.30 -2.58 -6.87
N VAL A 398 -6.30 -3.30 -5.72
CA VAL A 398 -5.11 -4.01 -5.23
C VAL A 398 -4.58 -4.97 -6.29
N TYR A 399 -5.47 -5.79 -6.89
CA TYR A 399 -5.07 -6.73 -7.94
C TYR A 399 -4.37 -6.02 -9.09
N TRP A 400 -5.02 -5.01 -9.68
CA TRP A 400 -4.53 -4.37 -10.89
C TRP A 400 -3.24 -3.58 -10.65
N VAL A 401 -3.25 -2.69 -9.65
CA VAL A 401 -2.13 -1.79 -9.38
C VAL A 401 -0.88 -2.58 -8.98
N SER A 402 -1.02 -3.57 -8.08
CA SER A 402 0.12 -4.36 -7.63
C SER A 402 0.74 -5.21 -8.76
N ARG A 403 -0.09 -5.75 -9.66
CA ARG A 403 0.41 -6.54 -10.79
C ARG A 403 1.09 -5.68 -11.85
N ARG A 404 0.53 -4.52 -12.13
CA ARG A 404 1.12 -3.57 -13.07
C ARG A 404 2.43 -2.99 -12.56
N ALA A 405 2.53 -2.71 -11.25
CA ALA A 405 3.75 -2.18 -10.65
C ALA A 405 4.99 -3.04 -10.93
N SER A 406 4.88 -4.37 -10.79
CA SER A 406 6.01 -5.27 -11.04
C SER A 406 6.49 -5.24 -12.50
N VAL A 407 5.55 -5.17 -13.44
CA VAL A 407 5.88 -5.11 -14.88
C VAL A 407 6.46 -3.75 -15.25
N LEU A 408 5.85 -2.66 -14.75
CA LEU A 408 6.35 -1.30 -14.97
C LEU A 408 7.76 -1.11 -14.38
N ALA A 409 8.02 -1.64 -13.20
CA ALA A 409 9.34 -1.54 -12.57
C ALA A 409 10.42 -2.33 -13.34
N ALA A 410 10.07 -3.48 -13.95
CA ALA A 410 10.97 -4.21 -14.83
C ALA A 410 11.32 -3.40 -16.08
N GLU A 411 10.32 -2.75 -16.69
CA GLU A 411 10.54 -1.87 -17.84
C GLU A 411 11.36 -0.64 -17.49
N ALA A 412 11.11 -0.05 -16.28
CA ALA A 412 11.93 1.04 -15.78
C ALA A 412 13.40 0.64 -15.64
N MET A 413 13.69 -0.59 -15.15
CA MET A 413 15.07 -1.10 -15.11
C MET A 413 15.70 -1.17 -16.50
N ASP A 414 14.95 -1.62 -17.50
CA ASP A 414 15.41 -1.69 -18.89
C ASP A 414 15.78 -0.31 -19.45
N CYS A 415 14.99 0.72 -19.12
CA CYS A 415 15.30 2.11 -19.47
C CYS A 415 16.68 2.59 -18.98
N PHE A 416 17.20 2.03 -17.87
CA PHE A 416 18.55 2.32 -17.35
C PHE A 416 19.65 1.51 -18.04
N SER A 417 19.33 0.64 -18.99
CA SER A 417 20.29 -0.26 -19.64
C SER A 417 21.05 -1.10 -18.58
N SER A 418 22.35 -1.30 -18.72
CA SER A 418 23.17 -2.08 -17.77
C SER A 418 23.16 -1.52 -16.33
N ASN A 419 22.82 -0.27 -16.13
CA ASN A 419 22.76 0.35 -14.81
C ASN A 419 21.50 -0.07 -14.02
N GLY A 420 20.43 -0.51 -14.67
CA GLY A 420 19.18 -0.88 -14.03
C GLY A 420 19.28 -2.00 -13.00
N GLY A 421 20.24 -2.92 -13.19
CA GLY A 421 20.48 -4.03 -12.27
C GLY A 421 21.50 -3.73 -11.15
N LEU A 422 22.06 -2.52 -11.07
CA LEU A 422 23.07 -2.16 -10.08
C LEU A 422 22.41 -1.51 -8.85
N GLU A 423 22.85 -1.90 -7.64
CA GLU A 423 22.34 -1.36 -6.37
C GLU A 423 22.72 0.12 -6.13
N ASP A 424 23.68 0.64 -6.88
CA ASP A 424 24.04 2.07 -6.87
C ASP A 424 22.96 2.95 -7.52
N TRP A 425 22.03 2.33 -8.27
CA TRP A 425 20.94 3.01 -8.95
C TRP A 425 19.58 2.66 -8.32
N PRO A 426 18.61 3.57 -8.35
CA PRO A 426 17.33 3.37 -7.66
C PRO A 426 16.46 2.25 -8.26
N ALA A 427 16.64 1.90 -9.53
CA ALA A 427 15.79 0.98 -10.27
C ALA A 427 15.74 -0.42 -9.65
N ALA A 428 16.89 -0.96 -9.20
CA ALA A 428 16.96 -2.29 -8.57
C ALA A 428 16.13 -2.36 -7.27
N LYS A 429 16.23 -1.33 -6.40
CA LYS A 429 15.41 -1.22 -5.18
C LYS A 429 13.92 -1.13 -5.53
N LEU A 430 13.55 -0.25 -6.44
CA LEU A 430 12.17 -0.02 -6.85
C LEU A 430 11.53 -1.29 -7.44
N TYR A 431 12.26 -2.04 -8.25
CA TYR A 431 11.79 -3.33 -8.77
C TYR A 431 11.47 -4.31 -7.65
N ARG A 432 12.37 -4.47 -6.67
CA ARG A 432 12.13 -5.36 -5.53
C ARG A 432 10.94 -4.93 -4.69
N ASP A 433 10.79 -3.63 -4.44
CA ASP A 433 9.69 -3.09 -3.65
C ASP A 433 8.34 -3.28 -4.37
N CYS A 434 8.26 -3.00 -5.68
CA CYS A 434 7.07 -3.27 -6.49
C CYS A 434 6.70 -4.75 -6.52
N ALA A 435 7.69 -5.63 -6.68
CA ALA A 435 7.46 -7.07 -6.67
C ALA A 435 6.97 -7.56 -5.28
N ALA A 436 7.52 -7.03 -4.19
CA ALA A 436 7.07 -7.34 -2.83
C ALA A 436 5.64 -6.85 -2.59
N MET A 437 5.27 -5.64 -3.05
CA MET A 437 3.91 -5.12 -2.95
C MET A 437 2.87 -5.98 -3.68
N SER A 438 3.27 -6.67 -4.76
CA SER A 438 2.35 -7.57 -5.49
C SER A 438 1.86 -8.78 -4.69
N MET A 439 2.48 -9.04 -3.54
CA MET A 439 2.17 -10.17 -2.65
C MET A 439 1.67 -9.73 -1.27
N ALA A 440 1.64 -8.41 -1.01
CA ALA A 440 1.45 -7.86 0.33
C ALA A 440 0.07 -8.17 0.95
N ASP A 441 -1.02 -8.06 0.17
CA ASP A 441 -2.39 -8.14 0.68
C ASP A 441 -3.24 -9.21 -0.01
N GLY A 442 -2.61 -10.28 -0.39
CA GLY A 442 -3.23 -11.46 -0.98
C GLY A 442 -2.74 -11.78 -2.37
N SER A 443 -2.78 -13.06 -2.72
CA SER A 443 -2.45 -13.50 -4.08
C SER A 443 -3.52 -13.06 -5.07
N ALA A 444 -3.17 -12.98 -6.35
CA ALA A 444 -4.14 -12.66 -7.41
C ALA A 444 -5.38 -13.58 -7.40
N ASN A 445 -5.20 -14.88 -7.10
CA ASN A 445 -6.32 -15.81 -6.99
C ASN A 445 -7.18 -15.55 -5.77
N THR A 446 -6.57 -15.21 -4.63
CA THR A 446 -7.31 -14.86 -3.40
C THR A 446 -8.20 -13.64 -3.61
N LEU A 447 -7.65 -12.58 -4.24
CA LEU A 447 -8.40 -11.37 -4.58
C LEU A 447 -9.53 -11.67 -5.58
N ALA A 448 -9.27 -12.50 -6.59
CA ALA A 448 -10.30 -12.91 -7.56
C ALA A 448 -11.45 -13.66 -6.88
N LEU A 449 -11.14 -14.65 -6.02
CA LEU A 449 -12.15 -15.39 -5.27
C LEU A 449 -12.95 -14.49 -4.31
N GLU A 450 -12.31 -13.48 -3.72
CA GLU A 450 -13.03 -12.51 -2.88
C GLU A 450 -14.01 -11.68 -3.70
N VAL A 451 -13.60 -11.13 -4.84
CA VAL A 451 -14.48 -10.37 -5.73
C VAL A 451 -15.67 -11.24 -6.20
N LEU A 452 -15.40 -12.47 -6.60
CA LEU A 452 -16.47 -13.40 -6.98
C LEU A 452 -17.48 -13.65 -5.85
N ARG A 453 -17.00 -13.78 -4.60
CA ARG A 453 -17.87 -13.91 -3.42
C ARG A 453 -18.71 -12.66 -3.17
N ILE A 454 -18.13 -11.46 -3.32
CA ILE A 454 -18.86 -10.20 -3.20
C ILE A 454 -19.98 -10.16 -4.26
N LEU A 455 -19.66 -10.41 -5.52
CA LEU A 455 -20.63 -10.41 -6.62
C LEU A 455 -21.77 -11.41 -6.44
N GLN A 456 -21.50 -12.54 -5.79
CA GLN A 456 -22.50 -13.59 -5.54
C GLN A 456 -23.35 -13.35 -4.29
N ARG A 457 -22.78 -12.77 -3.23
CA ARG A 457 -23.42 -12.66 -1.91
C ARG A 457 -23.96 -11.27 -1.61
N GLU A 458 -23.48 -10.26 -2.31
CA GLU A 458 -23.79 -8.85 -2.11
C GLU A 458 -24.26 -8.24 -3.46
N PRO A 459 -25.41 -8.70 -4.03
CA PRO A 459 -25.86 -8.28 -5.36
C PRO A 459 -26.08 -6.76 -5.45
N ASP A 460 -26.55 -6.12 -4.38
CA ASP A 460 -26.77 -4.66 -4.34
C ASP A 460 -25.45 -3.89 -4.51
N VAL A 461 -24.33 -4.42 -3.97
CA VAL A 461 -23.00 -3.85 -4.14
C VAL A 461 -22.55 -3.96 -5.60
N ALA A 462 -22.76 -5.13 -6.21
CA ALA A 462 -22.41 -5.38 -7.60
C ALA A 462 -23.20 -4.46 -8.54
N GLU A 463 -24.53 -4.37 -8.33
CA GLU A 463 -25.44 -3.54 -9.14
C GLU A 463 -25.06 -2.06 -9.05
N ALA A 464 -24.84 -1.53 -7.84
CA ALA A 464 -24.48 -0.13 -7.65
C ALA A 464 -23.17 0.25 -8.37
N VAL A 465 -22.16 -0.61 -8.33
CA VAL A 465 -20.88 -0.35 -9.03
C VAL A 465 -21.05 -0.47 -10.55
N MET A 466 -21.76 -1.50 -11.03
CA MET A 466 -21.98 -1.67 -12.47
C MET A 466 -22.84 -0.55 -13.05
N GLU A 467 -23.85 -0.05 -12.32
CA GLU A 467 -24.65 1.12 -12.72
C GLU A 467 -23.77 2.37 -12.82
N GLU A 468 -22.91 2.65 -11.80
CA GLU A 468 -21.99 3.80 -11.85
C GLU A 468 -21.05 3.72 -13.05
N LEU A 469 -20.45 2.55 -13.30
CA LEU A 469 -19.55 2.33 -14.44
C LEU A 469 -20.28 2.46 -15.79
N GLY A 470 -21.50 1.94 -15.90
CA GLY A 470 -22.33 2.07 -17.10
C GLY A 470 -22.72 3.50 -17.39
N GLN A 471 -23.14 4.26 -16.37
CA GLN A 471 -23.45 5.70 -16.50
C GLN A 471 -22.21 6.50 -16.92
N ALA A 472 -21.05 6.23 -16.30
CA ALA A 472 -19.80 6.91 -16.60
C ALA A 472 -19.19 6.56 -17.98
N ALA A 473 -19.52 5.39 -18.54
CA ALA A 473 -19.13 5.00 -19.90
C ALA A 473 -19.75 5.93 -20.97
N GLY A 474 -20.92 6.51 -20.69
CA GLY A 474 -21.60 7.45 -21.58
C GLY A 474 -21.76 6.95 -23.01
N ASP A 475 -21.39 7.74 -24.00
CA ASP A 475 -21.47 7.39 -25.42
C ASP A 475 -20.20 6.75 -26.00
N ASP A 476 -19.17 6.53 -25.19
CA ASP A 476 -17.91 5.93 -25.66
C ASP A 476 -18.10 4.45 -26.03
N ALA A 477 -17.78 4.12 -27.28
CA ALA A 477 -17.99 2.79 -27.82
C ALA A 477 -17.11 1.72 -27.15
N HIS A 478 -15.85 2.06 -26.79
CA HIS A 478 -14.92 1.14 -26.14
C HIS A 478 -15.31 0.86 -24.70
N LEU A 479 -15.71 1.92 -23.95
CA LEU A 479 -16.17 1.77 -22.56
C LEU A 479 -17.47 0.96 -22.49
N ARG A 480 -18.43 1.22 -23.39
CA ARG A 480 -19.67 0.41 -23.46
C ARG A 480 -19.39 -1.05 -23.81
N ALA A 481 -18.50 -1.30 -24.76
CA ALA A 481 -18.11 -2.67 -25.12
C ALA A 481 -17.42 -3.39 -23.96
N ALA A 482 -16.58 -2.68 -23.19
CA ALA A 482 -15.95 -3.22 -21.98
C ALA A 482 -16.98 -3.53 -20.89
N HIS A 483 -17.95 -2.62 -20.66
CA HIS A 483 -19.06 -2.84 -19.72
C HIS A 483 -19.89 -4.07 -20.10
N SER A 484 -20.35 -4.17 -21.36
CA SER A 484 -21.12 -5.31 -21.86
C SER A 484 -20.36 -6.63 -21.79
N ARG A 485 -19.03 -6.60 -21.96
CA ARG A 485 -18.18 -7.80 -21.75
C ARG A 485 -18.20 -8.28 -20.31
N ILE A 486 -18.16 -7.36 -19.34
CA ILE A 486 -18.26 -7.72 -17.92
C ILE A 486 -19.62 -8.35 -17.63
N GLU A 487 -20.71 -7.74 -18.11
CA GLU A 487 -22.06 -8.29 -17.97
C GLU A 487 -22.17 -9.72 -18.55
N ALA A 488 -21.61 -9.94 -19.73
CA ALA A 488 -21.60 -11.25 -20.36
C ALA A 488 -20.80 -12.31 -19.56
N ILE A 489 -19.69 -11.89 -18.89
CA ILE A 489 -18.95 -12.78 -17.98
C ILE A 489 -19.79 -13.15 -16.77
N LEU A 490 -20.51 -12.19 -16.19
CA LEU A 490 -21.34 -12.39 -14.99
C LEU A 490 -22.58 -13.24 -15.29
N GLN A 491 -23.10 -13.20 -16.50
CA GLN A 491 -24.27 -13.99 -16.94
C GLN A 491 -23.94 -15.47 -17.20
N ASP A 492 -22.66 -15.87 -17.30
CA ASP A 492 -22.26 -17.28 -17.48
C ASP A 492 -21.62 -17.85 -16.20
N PRO A 493 -22.39 -18.38 -15.26
CA PRO A 493 -21.88 -18.85 -13.97
C PRO A 493 -21.03 -20.13 -14.07
N ARG A 494 -21.10 -20.89 -15.19
CA ARG A 494 -20.49 -22.22 -15.33
C ARG A 494 -18.95 -22.21 -15.26
N HIS A 495 -18.32 -21.09 -15.62
CA HIS A 495 -16.87 -20.92 -15.65
C HIS A 495 -16.39 -19.65 -14.94
N LEU A 496 -17.22 -19.10 -14.09
CA LEU A 496 -16.94 -17.80 -13.45
C LEU A 496 -15.65 -17.84 -12.61
N ASP A 497 -15.42 -18.93 -11.88
CA ASP A 497 -14.21 -19.09 -11.06
C ASP A 497 -12.92 -19.07 -11.94
N ALA A 498 -12.96 -19.72 -13.08
CA ALA A 498 -11.83 -19.73 -14.03
C ALA A 498 -11.59 -18.35 -14.67
N ARG A 499 -12.63 -17.53 -14.76
CA ARG A 499 -12.58 -16.18 -15.36
C ARG A 499 -12.31 -15.06 -14.33
N GLY A 500 -12.14 -15.38 -13.05
CA GLY A 500 -11.99 -14.40 -11.98
C GLY A 500 -10.91 -13.33 -12.26
N ARG A 501 -9.73 -13.71 -12.75
CA ARG A 501 -8.69 -12.73 -13.10
C ARG A 501 -9.05 -11.86 -14.30
N ILE A 502 -9.75 -12.41 -15.30
CA ILE A 502 -10.22 -11.66 -16.47
C ILE A 502 -11.25 -10.62 -16.02
N LEU A 503 -12.12 -10.99 -15.08
CA LEU A 503 -13.12 -10.09 -14.52
C LEU A 503 -12.47 -8.94 -13.75
N LEU A 504 -11.47 -9.22 -12.91
CA LEU A 504 -10.75 -8.17 -12.17
C LEU A 504 -10.05 -7.18 -13.11
N GLU A 505 -9.36 -7.70 -14.12
CA GLU A 505 -8.70 -6.87 -15.13
C GLU A 505 -9.72 -5.98 -15.87
N ALA A 506 -10.85 -6.56 -16.28
CA ALA A 506 -11.90 -5.83 -16.99
C ALA A 506 -12.54 -4.74 -16.11
N LEU A 507 -12.85 -5.05 -14.84
CA LEU A 507 -13.41 -4.09 -13.89
C LEU A 507 -12.44 -2.93 -13.63
N ALA A 508 -11.16 -3.23 -13.35
CA ALA A 508 -10.15 -2.21 -13.10
C ALA A 508 -9.93 -1.31 -14.34
N THR A 509 -9.84 -1.92 -15.51
CA THR A 509 -9.59 -1.19 -16.77
C THR A 509 -10.79 -0.31 -17.12
N LEU A 510 -12.03 -0.81 -16.98
CA LEU A 510 -13.23 -0.02 -17.20
C LEU A 510 -13.32 1.16 -16.21
N ALA A 511 -13.12 0.90 -14.92
CA ALA A 511 -13.13 1.95 -13.90
C ALA A 511 -12.06 3.02 -14.17
N ALA A 512 -10.84 2.63 -14.53
CA ALA A 512 -9.78 3.56 -14.89
C ALA A 512 -10.15 4.42 -16.11
N GLY A 513 -10.67 3.80 -17.18
CA GLY A 513 -11.09 4.51 -18.38
C GLY A 513 -12.21 5.51 -18.11
N THR A 514 -13.22 5.14 -17.31
CA THR A 514 -14.31 6.05 -16.93
C THR A 514 -13.81 7.22 -16.07
N ILE A 515 -12.91 7.00 -15.10
CA ILE A 515 -12.35 8.06 -14.26
C ILE A 515 -11.55 9.05 -15.10
N LEU A 516 -10.63 8.56 -15.95
CA LEU A 516 -9.79 9.41 -16.78
C LEU A 516 -10.61 10.21 -17.79
N ARG A 517 -11.62 9.59 -18.42
CA ARG A 517 -12.47 10.28 -19.40
C ARG A 517 -13.34 11.37 -18.78
N THR A 518 -13.88 11.10 -17.59
CA THR A 518 -14.82 12.04 -16.96
C THR A 518 -14.11 13.22 -16.30
N HIS A 519 -12.90 13.02 -15.80
CA HIS A 519 -12.26 13.97 -14.90
C HIS A 519 -10.75 14.16 -15.14
N GLY A 520 -10.15 13.43 -16.08
CA GLY A 520 -8.73 13.52 -16.40
C GLY A 520 -8.42 14.40 -17.61
N SER A 521 -7.15 14.38 -18.03
CA SER A 521 -6.76 14.92 -19.33
C SER A 521 -7.43 14.11 -20.45
N VAL A 522 -8.15 14.79 -21.34
CA VAL A 522 -8.86 14.14 -22.49
C VAL A 522 -7.90 13.26 -23.29
N ALA A 523 -6.71 13.78 -23.58
CA ALA A 523 -5.72 13.06 -24.37
C ALA A 523 -5.19 11.79 -23.66
N VAL A 524 -4.98 11.85 -22.33
CA VAL A 524 -4.58 10.68 -21.54
C VAL A 524 -5.70 9.65 -21.48
N GLY A 525 -6.94 10.10 -21.25
CA GLY A 525 -8.12 9.24 -21.22
C GLY A 525 -8.34 8.52 -22.57
N ASP A 526 -8.30 9.24 -23.67
CA ASP A 526 -8.46 8.69 -25.02
C ASP A 526 -7.32 7.71 -25.36
N ALA A 527 -6.07 8.06 -25.08
CA ALA A 527 -4.91 7.19 -25.30
C ALA A 527 -5.01 5.90 -24.47
N PHE A 528 -5.42 5.99 -23.20
CA PHE A 528 -5.63 4.82 -22.35
C PHE A 528 -6.75 3.92 -22.88
N ILE A 529 -7.92 4.48 -23.17
CA ILE A 529 -9.09 3.73 -23.68
C ILE A 529 -8.74 3.00 -24.96
N LYS A 530 -8.18 3.70 -25.94
CA LYS A 530 -7.79 3.13 -27.24
C LYS A 530 -6.74 2.03 -27.07
N SER A 531 -5.70 2.25 -26.27
CA SER A 531 -4.58 1.31 -26.12
C SER A 531 -4.90 0.11 -25.24
N ARG A 532 -5.82 0.19 -24.28
CA ARG A 532 -6.15 -0.90 -23.32
C ARG A 532 -7.46 -1.61 -23.62
N MET A 533 -8.39 -0.98 -24.32
CA MET A 533 -9.71 -1.54 -24.67
C MET A 533 -9.88 -1.77 -26.16
N GLY A 534 -8.93 -1.32 -26.98
CA GLY A 534 -8.90 -1.60 -28.41
C GLY A 534 -8.67 -3.06 -28.77
N ASN A 535 -8.78 -3.40 -30.05
CA ASN A 535 -8.67 -4.78 -30.55
C ASN A 535 -7.25 -5.32 -30.65
N GLN A 536 -6.22 -4.53 -30.32
CA GLN A 536 -4.83 -4.98 -30.41
C GLN A 536 -4.35 -5.52 -29.06
N PRO A 537 -3.92 -6.81 -28.98
CA PRO A 537 -3.36 -7.34 -27.75
C PRO A 537 -1.99 -6.69 -27.47
N ARG A 538 -1.86 -6.11 -26.27
CA ARG A 538 -0.61 -5.58 -25.76
C ARG A 538 0.08 -6.62 -24.88
N GLN A 539 1.32 -6.95 -25.19
CA GLN A 539 2.12 -7.89 -24.37
C GLN A 539 3.23 -7.20 -23.59
N SER A 540 3.76 -6.08 -24.09
CA SER A 540 4.81 -5.29 -23.44
C SER A 540 4.56 -3.79 -23.60
N TYR A 541 5.36 -2.97 -22.94
CA TYR A 541 5.32 -1.52 -23.09
C TYR A 541 5.80 -1.07 -24.46
N GLY A 542 5.39 0.14 -24.90
CA GLY A 542 5.75 0.69 -26.20
C GLY A 542 4.96 0.12 -27.39
N GLN A 543 3.88 -0.60 -27.15
CA GLN A 543 3.12 -1.33 -28.18
C GLN A 543 1.65 -0.87 -28.27
N GLY A 544 1.29 0.32 -28.27
CA GLY A 544 -0.14 0.56 -28.33
C GLY A 544 -0.58 2.02 -28.38
N LEU A 545 0.39 2.91 -28.43
CA LEU A 545 0.10 4.34 -28.47
C LEU A 545 0.23 4.90 -29.89
N GLU A 546 -0.67 5.79 -30.23
CA GLU A 546 -0.51 6.63 -31.43
C GLU A 546 0.62 7.64 -31.19
N TRP A 547 1.43 7.88 -32.21
CA TRP A 547 2.59 8.77 -32.11
C TRP A 547 2.24 10.19 -31.68
N ALA A 548 1.08 10.68 -32.11
CA ALA A 548 0.62 12.02 -31.78
C ALA A 548 0.45 12.25 -30.26
N ASP A 549 0.05 11.23 -29.52
CA ASP A 549 -0.22 11.32 -28.08
C ASP A 549 1.06 11.15 -27.25
N THR A 550 2.05 10.44 -27.77
CA THR A 550 3.26 10.02 -27.06
C THR A 550 4.03 11.18 -26.45
N LEU A 551 4.35 12.20 -27.24
CA LEU A 551 5.14 13.36 -26.77
C LEU A 551 4.42 14.16 -25.68
N MET A 552 3.11 14.33 -25.80
CA MET A 552 2.30 15.04 -24.80
C MET A 552 2.29 14.27 -23.48
N ILE A 553 2.11 12.95 -23.52
CA ILE A 553 2.08 12.09 -22.34
C ILE A 553 3.44 12.10 -21.62
N VAL A 554 4.54 11.96 -22.38
CA VAL A 554 5.90 12.00 -21.80
C VAL A 554 6.18 13.35 -21.15
N ARG A 555 5.86 14.45 -21.82
CA ARG A 555 6.03 15.79 -21.24
C ARG A 555 5.23 15.96 -19.95
N ARG A 556 3.94 15.58 -19.96
CA ARG A 556 3.07 15.66 -18.78
C ARG A 556 3.64 14.88 -17.58
N ALA A 557 4.31 13.76 -17.82
CA ALA A 557 4.86 12.87 -16.79
C ALA A 557 6.27 13.26 -16.31
N SER A 558 6.98 14.13 -17.04
CA SER A 558 8.34 14.56 -16.69
C SER A 558 8.40 15.23 -15.32
N PRO A 559 9.29 14.81 -14.40
CA PRO A 559 9.45 15.41 -13.07
C PRO A 559 10.08 16.82 -13.12
N HIS A 560 10.59 17.25 -14.28
CA HIS A 560 11.30 18.52 -14.48
C HIS A 560 10.40 19.65 -15.02
N GLN A 561 9.08 19.45 -15.11
CA GLN A 561 8.12 20.45 -15.64
C GLN A 561 7.47 21.34 -14.58
N ALA A 562 7.99 21.42 -13.36
CA ALA A 562 7.45 22.28 -12.31
C ALA A 562 7.85 23.75 -12.48
#